data_ac87370cb4c459f5597aae20eee2b797
#
_entry.id   ac87370cb4c459f5597aae20eee2b797
#
_cell.length_a   1.000
_cell.length_b   1.000
_cell.length_c   1.000
_cell.angle_alpha   90.00
_cell.angle_beta   90.00
_cell.angle_gamma   90.00
#
_symmetry.space_group_name_H-M   'P 1'
#
loop_
_entity.id
_entity.type
_entity.pdbx_description
1 polymer ?
#
loop_
_entity_poly.entity_id
_entity_poly.type
_entity_poly.pdbx_seq_one_letter_code
_entity_poly.pdbx_strand_id
1 'polypeptide(L)'
;MTTIRRSFAITGLLGLAVLMAGSAISAPKKGYIANIEALTERNQDFRRVLYTGKHMQLVVMTIRPGEDIGEEVHDSTDQFFRIEKGEGELRIDGVASRVRSDDAFIVPAGASHNVVNTGKAPLKLYTIYAPPEHRDGIVRATRAEAHATDAHFDGKTTE
;
A
#
# COMPACT_ATOMS: atom_id res chain seq x y z
N MET A 1 -76.21 56.42 -14.93
CA MET A 1 -74.78 56.47 -15.30
C MET A 1 -74.08 55.44 -14.46
N THR A 2 -73.84 54.21 -14.98
CA THR A 2 -73.32 53.06 -14.26
C THR A 2 -71.87 52.79 -14.74
N THR A 3 -70.92 53.00 -13.89
CA THR A 3 -69.49 52.85 -14.20
C THR A 3 -69.05 51.41 -13.88
N ILE A 4 -68.71 50.64 -14.92
CA ILE A 4 -68.21 49.30 -14.82
C ILE A 4 -66.70 49.36 -14.59
N ARG A 5 -66.23 48.87 -13.43
CA ARG A 5 -64.78 48.64 -13.13
C ARG A 5 -64.40 47.26 -13.64
N ARG A 6 -63.44 47.18 -14.57
CA ARG A 6 -62.86 45.96 -15.05
C ARG A 6 -61.60 45.66 -14.13
N SER A 7 -61.66 44.57 -13.42
CA SER A 7 -60.50 44.05 -12.71
C SER A 7 -59.64 43.21 -13.66
N PHE A 8 -58.35 43.57 -13.78
CA PHE A 8 -57.39 42.76 -14.49
C PHE A 8 -56.71 41.81 -13.44
N ALA A 9 -56.89 40.51 -13.61
CA ALA A 9 -56.16 39.52 -12.87
C ALA A 9 -54.80 39.28 -13.55
N ILE A 10 -53.71 39.54 -12.83
CA ILE A 10 -52.33 39.21 -13.25
C ILE A 10 -52.02 37.82 -12.72
N THR A 11 -51.98 36.85 -13.62
CA THR A 11 -51.53 35.47 -13.30
C THR A 11 -50.01 35.44 -13.34
N GLY A 12 -49.38 35.46 -12.16
CA GLY A 12 -47.94 35.30 -12.05
C GLY A 12 -47.55 33.83 -12.26
N LEU A 13 -46.79 33.57 -13.30
CA LEU A 13 -46.18 32.25 -13.55
C LEU A 13 -44.90 32.14 -12.71
N LEU A 14 -44.96 31.36 -11.62
CA LEU A 14 -43.77 31.01 -10.83
C LEU A 14 -42.94 29.95 -11.58
N GLY A 15 -41.88 30.39 -12.24
CA GLY A 15 -40.92 29.49 -12.84
C GLY A 15 -40.04 28.79 -11.73
N LEU A 16 -40.23 27.47 -11.57
CA LEU A 16 -39.43 26.65 -10.71
C LEU A 16 -38.09 26.37 -11.41
N ALA A 17 -37.02 27.09 -11.04
CA ALA A 17 -35.68 26.80 -11.51
C ALA A 17 -35.12 25.57 -10.72
N VAL A 18 -35.13 24.41 -11.40
CA VAL A 18 -34.45 23.21 -10.86
C VAL A 18 -32.94 23.41 -11.03
N LEU A 19 -32.23 23.73 -9.94
CA LEU A 19 -30.78 23.68 -9.91
C LEU A 19 -30.34 22.20 -9.97
N MET A 20 -29.89 21.77 -11.13
CA MET A 20 -29.20 20.52 -11.31
C MET A 20 -27.81 20.67 -10.66
N ALA A 21 -27.63 20.18 -9.41
CA ALA A 21 -26.34 20.03 -8.79
C ALA A 21 -25.60 18.93 -9.55
N GLY A 22 -24.78 19.31 -10.52
CA GLY A 22 -23.84 18.39 -11.16
C GLY A 22 -22.86 17.88 -10.13
N SER A 23 -22.91 16.58 -9.82
CA SER A 23 -21.86 15.92 -9.03
C SER A 23 -20.56 16.03 -9.81
N ALA A 24 -19.63 16.86 -9.35
CA ALA A 24 -18.29 16.92 -9.89
C ALA A 24 -17.65 15.54 -9.66
N ILE A 25 -17.47 14.76 -10.72
CA ILE A 25 -16.68 13.54 -10.68
C ILE A 25 -15.25 14.01 -10.46
N SER A 26 -14.75 13.84 -9.22
CA SER A 26 -13.34 14.08 -8.92
C SER A 26 -12.48 13.14 -9.77
N ALA A 27 -11.48 13.69 -10.46
CA ALA A 27 -10.50 12.87 -11.17
C ALA A 27 -9.88 11.87 -10.19
N PRO A 28 -9.60 10.63 -10.61
CA PRO A 28 -8.96 9.64 -9.76
C PRO A 28 -7.64 10.21 -9.25
N LYS A 29 -7.43 10.09 -7.92
CA LYS A 29 -6.21 10.58 -7.28
C LYS A 29 -5.08 9.64 -7.68
N LYS A 30 -4.08 10.16 -8.39
CA LYS A 30 -2.86 9.42 -8.73
C LYS A 30 -1.83 9.54 -7.62
N GLY A 31 -1.07 8.46 -7.40
CA GLY A 31 -0.01 8.38 -6.42
C GLY A 31 -0.49 8.01 -5.02
N TYR A 32 0.46 7.73 -4.13
CA TYR A 32 0.24 7.26 -2.78
C TYR A 32 0.92 8.16 -1.75
N ILE A 33 0.16 8.64 -0.76
CA ILE A 33 0.66 9.44 0.35
C ILE A 33 0.14 8.85 1.65
N ALA A 34 1.04 8.47 2.54
CA ALA A 34 0.70 7.94 3.85
C ALA A 34 1.83 8.20 4.87
N ASN A 35 1.50 8.16 6.14
CA ASN A 35 2.50 8.00 7.19
C ASN A 35 2.93 6.53 7.20
N ILE A 36 4.07 6.24 6.56
CA ILE A 36 4.53 4.87 6.34
C ILE A 36 4.97 4.20 7.64
N GLU A 37 5.60 4.92 8.55
CA GLU A 37 5.96 4.43 9.88
C GLU A 37 4.71 3.94 10.63
N ALA A 38 3.68 4.79 10.74
CA ALA A 38 2.45 4.44 11.43
C ALA A 38 1.70 3.26 10.76
N LEU A 39 1.77 3.13 9.43
CA LEU A 39 1.18 1.98 8.72
C LEU A 39 1.97 0.70 9.00
N THR A 40 3.29 0.77 8.96
CA THR A 40 4.19 -0.36 9.23
C THR A 40 4.04 -0.85 10.66
N GLU A 41 4.04 0.04 11.64
CA GLU A 41 3.89 -0.34 13.05
C GLU A 41 2.54 -0.98 13.37
N ARG A 42 1.45 -0.50 12.75
CA ARG A 42 0.08 -1.06 12.94
C ARG A 42 -0.16 -2.33 12.15
N ASN A 43 0.63 -2.62 11.12
CA ASN A 43 0.47 -3.83 10.34
C ASN A 43 0.60 -5.08 11.23
N GLN A 44 -0.25 -6.08 11.02
CA GLN A 44 -0.21 -7.37 11.70
C GLN A 44 -0.03 -8.52 10.71
N ASP A 45 -0.15 -8.25 9.43
CA ASP A 45 0.01 -9.26 8.38
C ASP A 45 1.49 -9.52 8.12
N PHE A 46 1.79 -10.75 7.79
CA PHE A 46 3.15 -11.12 7.38
C PHE A 46 3.60 -10.29 6.17
N ARG A 47 2.71 -10.14 5.15
CA ARG A 47 2.95 -9.34 3.94
C ARG A 47 1.67 -8.63 3.51
N ARG A 48 1.76 -7.32 3.26
CA ARG A 48 0.66 -6.53 2.72
C ARG A 48 1.19 -5.54 1.69
N VAL A 49 0.75 -5.68 0.44
CA VAL A 49 1.02 -4.71 -0.62
C VAL A 49 0.14 -3.48 -0.40
N LEU A 50 0.76 -2.31 -0.30
CA LEU A 50 0.09 -1.02 -0.10
C LEU A 50 -0.14 -0.27 -1.41
N TYR A 51 0.82 -0.36 -2.32
CA TYR A 51 0.78 0.34 -3.59
C TYR A 51 1.68 -0.33 -4.62
N THR A 52 1.17 -0.48 -5.83
CA THR A 52 1.91 -1.02 -6.97
C THR A 52 1.93 0.02 -8.08
N GLY A 53 3.08 0.58 -8.34
CA GLY A 53 3.35 1.41 -9.51
C GLY A 53 3.89 0.59 -10.67
N LYS A 54 4.20 1.27 -11.77
CA LYS A 54 4.77 0.60 -12.95
C LYS A 54 6.17 0.03 -12.71
N HIS A 55 6.98 0.67 -11.89
CA HIS A 55 8.40 0.36 -11.71
C HIS A 55 8.80 0.11 -10.25
N MET A 56 7.86 0.19 -9.32
CA MET A 56 8.11 -0.04 -7.91
C MET A 56 6.85 -0.48 -7.18
N GLN A 57 7.03 -1.19 -6.07
CA GLN A 57 5.93 -1.66 -5.23
C GLN A 57 6.28 -1.45 -3.76
N LEU A 58 5.35 -0.85 -3.01
CA LEU A 58 5.48 -0.63 -1.57
C LEU A 58 4.74 -1.72 -0.80
N VAL A 59 5.45 -2.36 0.12
CA VAL A 59 4.94 -3.48 0.93
C VAL A 59 5.30 -3.25 2.39
N VAL A 60 4.38 -3.55 3.31
CA VAL A 60 4.66 -3.61 4.75
C VAL A 60 4.64 -5.06 5.23
N MET A 61 5.50 -5.38 6.19
CA MET A 61 5.63 -6.72 6.71
C MET A 61 5.71 -6.74 8.25
N THR A 62 5.22 -7.85 8.80
CA THR A 62 5.39 -8.18 10.22
C THR A 62 5.94 -9.59 10.33
N ILE A 63 7.15 -9.71 10.85
CA ILE A 63 7.81 -11.00 11.08
C ILE A 63 7.74 -11.29 12.57
N ARG A 64 7.11 -12.39 12.96
CA ARG A 64 6.98 -12.78 14.36
C ARG A 64 8.32 -13.22 14.94
N PRO A 65 8.51 -13.18 16.28
CA PRO A 65 9.72 -13.70 16.91
C PRO A 65 10.04 -15.13 16.45
N GLY A 66 11.27 -15.34 15.99
CA GLY A 66 11.76 -16.64 15.50
C GLY A 66 11.31 -17.00 14.07
N GLU A 67 10.47 -16.18 13.42
CA GLU A 67 10.15 -16.34 11.99
C GLU A 67 11.11 -15.53 11.10
N ASP A 68 11.06 -15.80 9.81
CA ASP A 68 11.84 -15.16 8.76
C ASP A 68 11.01 -14.95 7.49
N ILE A 69 11.57 -14.25 6.50
CA ILE A 69 10.91 -14.12 5.19
C ILE A 69 11.07 -15.35 4.30
N GLY A 70 12.00 -16.24 4.63
CA GLY A 70 12.50 -17.32 3.78
C GLY A 70 13.76 -16.90 3.03
N GLU A 71 14.52 -17.88 2.55
CA GLU A 71 15.62 -17.60 1.61
C GLU A 71 15.02 -17.28 0.25
N GLU A 72 15.21 -16.05 -0.22
CA GLU A 72 14.64 -15.54 -1.48
C GLU A 72 15.77 -15.08 -2.41
N VAL A 73 15.53 -15.21 -3.73
CA VAL A 73 16.35 -14.62 -4.80
C VAL A 73 15.40 -13.98 -5.79
N HIS A 74 15.60 -12.70 -6.08
CA HIS A 74 14.86 -11.97 -7.10
C HIS A 74 15.81 -11.62 -8.25
N ASP A 75 15.79 -12.37 -9.33
CA ASP A 75 16.77 -12.27 -10.42
C ASP A 75 16.84 -10.88 -11.09
N SER A 76 15.73 -10.13 -11.09
CA SER A 76 15.60 -8.85 -11.79
C SER A 76 15.08 -7.70 -10.93
N THR A 77 14.96 -7.89 -9.62
CA THR A 77 14.36 -6.91 -8.71
C THR A 77 15.35 -6.50 -7.63
N ASP A 78 15.71 -5.24 -7.61
CA ASP A 78 16.36 -4.63 -6.44
C ASP A 78 15.32 -4.44 -5.34
N GLN A 79 15.72 -4.69 -4.11
CA GLN A 79 14.81 -4.59 -2.97
C GLN A 79 15.41 -3.71 -1.88
N PHE A 80 14.72 -2.61 -1.57
CA PHE A 80 15.03 -1.75 -0.42
C PHE A 80 14.22 -2.19 0.79
N PHE A 81 14.86 -2.20 1.97
CA PHE A 81 14.21 -2.45 3.26
C PHE A 81 14.46 -1.32 4.25
N ARG A 82 13.48 -1.03 5.08
CA ARG A 82 13.60 -0.19 6.26
C ARG A 82 12.96 -0.89 7.45
N ILE A 83 13.70 -1.01 8.54
CA ILE A 83 13.19 -1.52 9.82
C ILE A 83 12.61 -0.35 10.62
N GLU A 84 11.30 -0.41 10.90
CA GLU A 84 10.63 0.60 11.74
C GLU A 84 10.64 0.19 13.21
N LYS A 85 10.56 -1.12 13.51
CA LYS A 85 10.53 -1.60 14.90
C LYS A 85 11.09 -3.00 15.03
N GLY A 86 11.80 -3.22 16.14
CA GLY A 86 12.36 -4.54 16.48
C GLY A 86 13.82 -4.68 16.07
N GLU A 87 14.29 -5.90 16.10
CA GLU A 87 15.65 -6.27 15.73
C GLU A 87 15.70 -7.64 15.07
N GLY A 88 16.67 -7.86 14.20
CA GLY A 88 16.80 -9.09 13.45
C GLY A 88 18.20 -9.30 12.88
N GLU A 89 18.29 -10.27 12.01
CA GLU A 89 19.48 -10.58 11.24
C GLU A 89 19.13 -10.57 9.74
N LEU A 90 19.86 -9.78 8.98
CA LEU A 90 19.88 -9.81 7.53
C LEU A 90 20.99 -10.76 7.08
N ARG A 91 20.67 -11.64 6.13
CA ARG A 91 21.66 -12.46 5.40
C ARG A 91 21.61 -12.09 3.93
N ILE A 92 22.76 -11.77 3.34
CA ILE A 92 22.94 -11.58 1.90
C ILE A 92 24.11 -12.44 1.45
N ASP A 93 23.91 -13.34 0.50
CA ASP A 93 24.91 -14.28 -0.04
C ASP A 93 25.71 -14.99 1.09
N GLY A 94 25.00 -15.40 2.13
CA GLY A 94 25.56 -16.07 3.29
C GLY A 94 26.25 -15.17 4.34
N VAL A 95 26.36 -13.85 4.07
CA VAL A 95 26.92 -12.90 5.03
C VAL A 95 25.83 -12.37 5.95
N ALA A 96 25.96 -12.61 7.25
CA ALA A 96 25.02 -12.18 8.26
C ALA A 96 25.38 -10.78 8.81
N SER A 97 24.38 -9.94 8.98
CA SER A 97 24.48 -8.60 9.57
C SER A 97 23.30 -8.36 10.52
N ARG A 98 23.58 -7.83 11.72
CA ARG A 98 22.51 -7.42 12.63
C ARG A 98 21.82 -6.18 12.11
N VAL A 99 20.49 -6.16 12.19
CA VAL A 99 19.63 -5.02 11.83
C VAL A 99 18.65 -4.71 12.95
N ARG A 100 18.28 -3.45 13.11
CA ARG A 100 17.37 -2.96 14.14
C ARG A 100 16.58 -1.75 13.65
N SER A 101 15.68 -1.24 14.49
CA SER A 101 14.92 0.00 14.20
C SER A 101 15.85 1.09 13.66
N ASP A 102 15.38 1.78 12.64
CA ASP A 102 16.04 2.85 11.88
C ASP A 102 17.11 2.40 10.89
N ASP A 103 17.48 1.12 10.86
CA ASP A 103 18.37 0.61 9.83
C ASP A 103 17.63 0.45 8.50
N ALA A 104 18.34 0.76 7.41
CA ALA A 104 17.89 0.50 6.04
C ALA A 104 19.00 -0.23 5.27
N PHE A 105 18.58 -1.08 4.34
CA PHE A 105 19.50 -1.82 3.49
C PHE A 105 18.91 -2.09 2.11
N ILE A 106 19.76 -2.40 1.17
CA ILE A 106 19.39 -2.77 -0.20
C ILE A 106 19.94 -4.15 -0.50
N VAL A 107 19.08 -5.00 -1.04
CA VAL A 107 19.45 -6.29 -1.64
C VAL A 107 19.43 -6.10 -3.15
N PRO A 108 20.56 -6.24 -3.85
CA PRO A 108 20.60 -6.12 -5.30
C PRO A 108 19.98 -7.35 -5.97
N ALA A 109 19.47 -7.16 -7.17
CA ALA A 109 18.96 -8.24 -8.02
C ALA A 109 19.96 -9.40 -8.11
N GLY A 110 19.47 -10.63 -8.01
CA GLY A 110 20.25 -11.86 -8.07
C GLY A 110 20.92 -12.28 -6.77
N ALA A 111 20.94 -11.44 -5.72
CA ALA A 111 21.51 -11.82 -4.43
C ALA A 111 20.53 -12.69 -3.61
N SER A 112 21.03 -13.82 -3.08
CA SER A 112 20.27 -14.60 -2.09
C SER A 112 20.17 -13.84 -0.78
N HIS A 113 18.97 -13.78 -0.19
CA HIS A 113 18.79 -13.06 1.06
C HIS A 113 17.70 -13.63 1.94
N ASN A 114 17.82 -13.36 3.24
CA ASN A 114 16.79 -13.63 4.23
C ASN A 114 16.83 -12.58 5.34
N VAL A 115 15.66 -12.24 5.88
CA VAL A 115 15.51 -11.39 7.07
C VAL A 115 14.88 -12.21 8.18
N VAL A 116 15.62 -12.42 9.24
CA VAL A 116 15.21 -13.25 10.39
C VAL A 116 14.91 -12.37 11.59
N ASN A 117 13.76 -12.53 12.21
CA ASN A 117 13.48 -11.89 13.49
C ASN A 117 14.18 -12.65 14.63
N THR A 118 15.29 -12.11 15.12
CA THR A 118 16.05 -12.67 16.25
C THR A 118 15.67 -12.04 17.59
N GLY A 119 14.75 -11.05 17.57
CA GLY A 119 14.25 -10.37 18.75
C GLY A 119 13.13 -11.12 19.46
N LYS A 120 12.65 -10.54 20.56
CA LYS A 120 11.53 -11.08 21.38
C LYS A 120 10.18 -10.45 21.03
N ALA A 121 10.17 -9.39 20.22
CA ALA A 121 9.00 -8.67 19.75
C ALA A 121 8.88 -8.80 18.21
N PRO A 122 7.68 -8.54 17.61
CA PRO A 122 7.54 -8.52 16.18
C PRO A 122 8.51 -7.54 15.51
N LEU A 123 9.18 -7.98 14.45
CA LEU A 123 9.98 -7.15 13.57
C LEU A 123 9.05 -6.51 12.54
N LYS A 124 9.00 -5.18 12.52
CA LYS A 124 8.14 -4.38 11.65
C LYS A 124 9.00 -3.68 10.62
N LEU A 125 8.70 -3.87 9.36
CA LEU A 125 9.46 -3.27 8.28
C LEU A 125 8.55 -2.89 7.10
N TYR A 126 9.01 -1.98 6.27
CA TYR A 126 8.51 -1.85 4.93
C TYR A 126 9.63 -2.13 3.91
N THR A 127 9.21 -2.54 2.74
CA THR A 127 10.11 -2.86 1.65
C THR A 127 9.59 -2.27 0.34
N ILE A 128 10.51 -1.93 -0.55
CA ILE A 128 10.21 -1.47 -1.91
C ILE A 128 10.89 -2.42 -2.88
N TYR A 129 10.10 -3.05 -3.72
CA TYR A 129 10.56 -3.85 -4.85
C TYR A 129 10.64 -2.96 -6.09
N ALA A 130 11.70 -3.09 -6.86
CA ALA A 130 11.92 -2.37 -8.12
C ALA A 130 12.57 -3.29 -9.17
N PRO A 131 11.77 -3.81 -10.13
CA PRO A 131 10.34 -3.63 -10.38
C PRO A 131 9.43 -4.35 -9.37
N PRO A 132 8.07 -4.21 -9.49
CA PRO A 132 7.11 -4.92 -8.64
C PRO A 132 7.28 -6.45 -8.68
N GLU A 133 7.12 -7.09 -7.52
CA GLU A 133 7.27 -8.54 -7.36
C GLU A 133 5.93 -9.25 -7.16
N HIS A 134 5.01 -8.66 -6.37
CA HIS A 134 3.77 -9.30 -5.97
C HIS A 134 2.56 -8.72 -6.70
N ARG A 135 1.48 -9.51 -6.76
CA ARG A 135 0.18 -9.02 -7.25
C ARG A 135 -0.29 -7.82 -6.43
N ASP A 136 -0.89 -6.84 -7.11
CA ASP A 136 -1.42 -5.63 -6.47
C ASP A 136 -2.45 -5.96 -5.38
N GLY A 137 -2.37 -5.24 -4.26
CA GLY A 137 -3.30 -5.33 -3.15
C GLY A 137 -3.27 -6.66 -2.39
N ILE A 138 -2.31 -7.57 -2.65
CA ILE A 138 -2.25 -8.87 -1.97
C ILE A 138 -1.99 -8.69 -0.47
N VAL A 139 -2.68 -9.49 0.34
CA VAL A 139 -2.48 -9.61 1.78
C VAL A 139 -2.22 -11.08 2.12
N ARG A 140 -1.21 -11.33 2.94
CA ARG A 140 -0.91 -12.62 3.55
C ARG A 140 -0.79 -12.43 5.05
N ALA A 141 -1.73 -12.98 5.81
CA ALA A 141 -1.76 -12.80 7.25
C ALA A 141 -0.61 -13.54 7.95
N THR A 142 -0.14 -14.65 7.37
CA THR A 142 0.91 -15.50 7.94
C THR A 142 1.99 -15.81 6.92
N ARG A 143 3.19 -16.18 7.44
CA ARG A 143 4.28 -16.71 6.63
C ARG A 143 3.84 -17.94 5.82
N ALA A 144 3.10 -18.85 6.45
CA ALA A 144 2.62 -20.07 5.80
C ALA A 144 1.73 -19.77 4.59
N GLU A 145 0.82 -18.79 4.69
CA GLU A 145 0.00 -18.35 3.55
C GLU A 145 0.84 -17.75 2.42
N ALA A 146 1.88 -16.98 2.76
CA ALA A 146 2.75 -16.37 1.76
C ALA A 146 3.52 -17.43 0.96
N HIS A 147 4.01 -18.48 1.62
CA HIS A 147 4.73 -19.57 0.97
C HIS A 147 3.83 -20.60 0.27
N ALA A 148 2.58 -20.76 0.70
CA ALA A 148 1.65 -21.71 0.09
C ALA A 148 1.09 -21.24 -1.26
N THR A 149 1.04 -19.92 -1.48
CA THR A 149 0.42 -19.33 -2.67
C THR A 149 1.30 -18.18 -3.16
N ASP A 150 2.18 -18.51 -4.07
CA ASP A 150 2.95 -17.49 -4.76
C ASP A 150 2.04 -16.71 -5.71
N ALA A 151 2.06 -15.39 -5.59
CA ALA A 151 1.23 -14.50 -6.37
C ALA A 151 2.10 -13.37 -6.92
N HIS A 152 2.83 -13.70 -7.97
CA HIS A 152 3.69 -12.76 -8.68
C HIS A 152 2.91 -11.61 -9.32
N PHE A 153 3.62 -10.54 -9.58
CA PHE A 153 3.10 -9.37 -10.29
C PHE A 153 2.54 -9.78 -11.67
N ASP A 154 1.31 -9.41 -11.95
CA ASP A 154 0.57 -9.76 -13.17
C ASP A 154 0.44 -8.58 -14.15
N GLY A 155 1.23 -7.52 -13.96
CA GLY A 155 1.20 -6.31 -14.78
C GLY A 155 0.14 -5.28 -14.35
N LYS A 156 -0.68 -5.58 -13.34
CA LYS A 156 -1.69 -4.65 -12.83
C LYS A 156 -1.12 -3.77 -11.74
N THR A 157 -1.40 -2.48 -11.86
CA THR A 157 -1.02 -1.46 -10.89
C THR A 157 -2.21 -0.99 -10.06
N THR A 158 -1.95 -0.30 -8.95
CA THR A 158 -2.99 0.31 -8.11
C THR A 158 -3.79 1.40 -8.86
N GLU A 159 -3.23 1.99 -9.91
CA GLU A 159 -3.87 3.05 -10.73
C GLU A 159 -4.28 2.55 -12.11
#